data_a7aa8201c5ac64ea7f28d7d59d3039fc
#
_entry.id   a7aa8201c5ac64ea7f28d7d59d3039fc
#
_cell.length_a   1.000
_cell.length_b   1.000
_cell.length_c   1.000
_cell.angle_alpha   90.00
_cell.angle_beta   90.00
_cell.angle_gamma   90.00
#
_symmetry.space_group_name_H-M   'P 1'
#
loop_
_entity.id
_entity.type
_entity.pdbx_description
1 polymer ?
#
loop_
_entity_poly.entity_id
_entity_poly.type
_entity_poly.pdbx_seq_one_letter_code
_entity_poly.pdbx_strand_id
1 'polypeptide(L)'
;TIGIKQLKNSDKAALEVMPSQNTKFQKLSRVQRDLNQFIQSLILKVISLSLLWLQLIGKAKLTMVTIFLLSISVSVHADSQIAHLIKTIEYQYAIPSGLLLALANVESNYQPYSLNISGKSVISNSVEQAKNIAEQYLQKGKKNIDIGVMQLNYFWHGKNFTSIDEMLTPNKNINYAARLLTELYKQHGSWHKAVQHYHSRNPKYHRQYSRKVLVAWLKSNTEIKN
;
A
#
# COMPACT_ATOMS: atom_id res chain seq x y z
N THR A 1 28.84 -38.89 -44.12
CA THR A 1 28.17 -38.21 -45.26
C THR A 1 26.70 -38.00 -44.90
N ILE A 2 26.24 -36.83 -44.63
CA ILE A 2 24.90 -36.26 -44.91
C ILE A 2 24.85 -34.90 -44.22
N GLY A 3 24.90 -33.90 -44.98
CA GLY A 3 24.15 -32.72 -45.31
C GLY A 3 23.82 -31.77 -44.13
N ILE A 4 24.68 -30.77 -43.88
CA ILE A 4 24.33 -29.58 -43.15
C ILE A 4 23.54 -28.69 -44.11
N LYS A 5 22.21 -28.62 -43.93
CA LYS A 5 21.35 -27.66 -44.63
C LYS A 5 21.68 -26.27 -44.18
N GLN A 6 22.06 -25.42 -45.13
CA GLN A 6 22.20 -23.98 -44.94
C GLN A 6 20.86 -23.37 -44.52
N LEU A 7 20.79 -22.82 -43.36
CA LEU A 7 19.73 -21.94 -42.92
C LEU A 7 19.79 -20.63 -43.73
N LYS A 8 18.63 -20.24 -44.30
CA LYS A 8 18.52 -19.03 -45.14
C LYS A 8 18.85 -17.78 -44.33
N ASN A 9 19.52 -16.82 -45.00
CA ASN A 9 19.90 -15.51 -44.44
C ASN A 9 18.71 -14.69 -43.83
N SER A 10 17.47 -15.02 -44.12
CA SER A 10 16.29 -14.40 -43.52
C SER A 10 16.13 -14.69 -42.02
N ASP A 11 16.67 -15.83 -41.54
CA ASP A 11 16.48 -16.22 -40.14
C ASP A 11 17.55 -15.63 -39.22
N LYS A 12 18.68 -15.19 -39.79
CA LYS A 12 19.69 -14.42 -39.06
C LYS A 12 19.28 -12.98 -38.76
N ALA A 13 18.52 -12.34 -39.64
CA ALA A 13 18.03 -10.96 -39.45
C ALA A 13 16.91 -10.86 -38.37
N ALA A 14 16.19 -11.96 -38.14
CA ALA A 14 15.14 -11.97 -37.11
C ALA A 14 15.68 -12.13 -35.67
N LEU A 15 16.91 -12.62 -35.52
CA LEU A 15 17.57 -12.80 -34.20
C LEU A 15 18.29 -11.53 -33.67
N GLU A 16 18.50 -10.55 -34.55
CA GLU A 16 19.19 -9.30 -34.15
C GLU A 16 18.27 -8.18 -33.65
N VAL A 17 16.95 -8.34 -33.65
CA VAL A 17 15.97 -7.29 -33.32
C VAL A 17 15.31 -7.45 -31.94
N MET A 18 15.72 -8.42 -31.14
CA MET A 18 15.28 -8.44 -29.75
C MET A 18 16.34 -7.72 -28.89
N PRO A 19 16.08 -6.50 -28.37
CA PRO A 19 16.97 -5.91 -27.38
C PRO A 19 16.95 -6.84 -26.17
N SER A 20 18.12 -7.36 -25.81
CA SER A 20 18.30 -8.28 -24.69
C SER A 20 17.60 -7.70 -23.46
N GLN A 21 16.93 -8.53 -22.68
CA GLN A 21 16.29 -8.10 -21.41
C GLN A 21 17.30 -7.35 -20.52
N ASN A 22 18.59 -7.60 -20.70
CA ASN A 22 19.69 -6.93 -20.02
C ASN A 22 19.80 -5.44 -20.37
N THR A 23 19.52 -5.03 -21.61
CA THR A 23 19.55 -3.59 -22.01
C THR A 23 18.37 -2.80 -21.45
N LYS A 24 17.19 -3.42 -21.33
CA LYS A 24 16.04 -2.80 -20.66
C LYS A 24 16.27 -2.65 -19.14
N PHE A 25 16.86 -3.66 -18.52
CA PHE A 25 17.17 -3.62 -17.10
C PHE A 25 18.25 -2.57 -16.77
N GLN A 26 19.27 -2.45 -17.61
CA GLN A 26 20.30 -1.41 -17.47
C GLN A 26 19.74 -0.01 -17.73
N LYS A 27 18.79 0.15 -18.65
CA LYS A 27 18.12 1.43 -18.91
C LYS A 27 17.25 1.87 -17.72
N LEU A 28 16.48 0.93 -17.14
CA LEU A 28 15.70 1.16 -15.92
C LEU A 28 16.57 1.51 -14.71
N SER A 29 17.69 0.80 -14.53
CA SER A 29 18.61 1.10 -13.42
C SER A 29 19.35 2.43 -13.58
N ARG A 30 19.52 2.91 -14.82
CA ARG A 30 20.05 4.25 -15.11
C ARG A 30 19.02 5.32 -14.76
N VAL A 31 17.79 5.19 -15.24
CA VAL A 31 16.68 6.11 -14.95
C VAL A 31 16.44 6.21 -13.43
N GLN A 32 16.50 5.09 -12.72
CA GLN A 32 16.33 5.07 -11.26
C GLN A 32 17.48 5.82 -10.54
N ARG A 33 18.73 5.69 -11.02
CA ARG A 33 19.88 6.44 -10.48
C ARG A 33 19.75 7.94 -10.76
N ASP A 34 19.36 8.30 -11.98
CA ASP A 34 19.20 9.69 -12.39
C ASP A 34 18.07 10.37 -11.60
N LEU A 35 16.96 9.64 -11.37
CA LEU A 35 15.86 10.10 -10.54
C LEU A 35 16.29 10.29 -9.08
N ASN A 36 17.05 9.34 -8.53
CA ASN A 36 17.57 9.46 -7.17
C ASN A 36 18.56 10.61 -7.02
N GLN A 37 19.43 10.83 -8.02
CA GLN A 37 20.34 11.99 -8.04
C GLN A 37 19.57 13.30 -8.16
N PHE A 38 18.53 13.34 -8.99
CA PHE A 38 17.66 14.52 -9.11
C PHE A 38 16.95 14.83 -7.80
N ILE A 39 16.37 13.82 -7.14
CA ILE A 39 15.73 13.97 -5.82
C ILE A 39 16.74 14.45 -4.77
N GLN A 40 17.94 13.88 -4.73
CA GLN A 40 19.00 14.30 -3.82
C GLN A 40 19.42 15.76 -4.08
N SER A 41 19.55 16.16 -5.36
CA SER A 41 19.88 17.55 -5.72
C SER A 41 18.79 18.54 -5.32
N LEU A 42 17.50 18.15 -5.46
CA LEU A 42 16.37 18.93 -5.00
C LEU A 42 16.35 19.10 -3.47
N ILE A 43 16.60 18.01 -2.75
CA ILE A 43 16.70 18.03 -1.27
C ILE A 43 17.81 18.98 -0.82
N LEU A 44 19.00 18.88 -1.44
CA LEU A 44 20.14 19.78 -1.13
C LEU A 44 19.82 21.25 -1.45
N LYS A 45 19.13 21.55 -2.54
CA LYS A 45 18.69 22.90 -2.88
C LYS A 45 17.66 23.44 -1.89
N VAL A 46 16.70 22.62 -1.48
CA VAL A 46 15.71 23.01 -0.46
C VAL A 46 16.39 23.28 0.89
N ILE A 47 17.36 22.43 1.27
CA ILE A 47 18.15 22.62 2.49
C ILE A 47 18.99 23.90 2.40
N SER A 48 19.65 24.15 1.26
CA SER A 48 20.46 25.37 1.09
C SER A 48 19.62 26.65 1.09
N LEU A 49 18.44 26.64 0.45
CA LEU A 49 17.50 27.74 0.49
C LEU A 49 16.95 27.97 1.90
N SER A 50 16.65 26.89 2.63
CA SER A 50 16.19 27.01 4.03
C SER A 50 17.29 27.56 4.93
N LEU A 51 18.56 27.21 4.71
CA LEU A 51 19.69 27.77 5.45
C LEU A 51 19.91 29.26 5.14
N LEU A 52 19.67 29.71 3.89
CA LEU A 52 19.71 31.14 3.54
C LEU A 52 18.61 31.94 4.22
N TRP A 53 17.39 31.38 4.29
CA TRP A 53 16.26 31.96 5.06
C TRP A 53 16.53 32.00 6.56
N LEU A 54 17.31 31.05 7.08
CA LEU A 54 17.69 30.94 8.48
C LEU A 54 18.59 32.08 8.98
N GLN A 55 19.47 32.61 8.13
CA GLN A 55 20.29 33.78 8.47
C GLN A 55 19.45 35.05 8.58
N LEU A 56 18.25 35.08 7.94
CA LEU A 56 17.35 36.25 7.96
C LEU A 56 16.32 36.21 9.11
N ILE A 57 16.07 35.04 9.72
CA ILE A 57 14.97 34.88 10.69
C ILE A 57 15.51 34.28 11.98
N GLY A 58 15.95 35.13 12.90
CA GLY A 58 16.55 34.78 14.20
C GLY A 58 16.18 33.44 14.87
N LYS A 59 17.07 32.99 15.75
CA LYS A 59 17.16 31.65 16.36
C LYS A 59 15.85 30.97 16.87
N ALA A 60 14.82 31.76 17.21
CA ALA A 60 13.57 31.23 17.77
C ALA A 60 12.61 30.57 16.75
N LYS A 61 12.76 30.85 15.45
CA LYS A 61 11.93 30.23 14.38
C LYS A 61 12.54 28.97 13.77
N LEU A 62 13.83 28.72 14.06
CA LEU A 62 14.59 27.58 13.53
C LEU A 62 14.05 26.25 14.03
N THR A 63 13.73 26.14 15.31
CA THR A 63 13.21 24.94 15.93
C THR A 63 11.86 24.50 15.35
N MET A 64 11.00 25.44 14.97
CA MET A 64 9.70 25.12 14.38
C MET A 64 9.80 24.56 12.95
N VAL A 65 10.72 25.10 12.14
CA VAL A 65 10.94 24.62 10.76
C VAL A 65 11.59 23.23 10.76
N THR A 66 12.56 23.00 11.64
CA THR A 66 13.18 21.66 11.77
C THR A 66 12.20 20.62 12.29
N ILE A 67 11.35 20.95 13.27
CA ILE A 67 10.29 20.02 13.75
C ILE A 67 9.27 19.75 12.62
N PHE A 68 8.89 20.76 11.85
CA PHE A 68 7.98 20.60 10.73
C PHE A 68 8.57 19.70 9.61
N LEU A 69 9.82 19.93 9.23
CA LEU A 69 10.51 19.11 8.23
C LEU A 69 10.74 17.66 8.73
N LEU A 70 11.05 17.47 10.01
CA LEU A 70 11.12 16.12 10.62
C LEU A 70 9.76 15.43 10.63
N SER A 71 8.67 16.14 10.90
CA SER A 71 7.33 15.55 10.91
C SER A 71 6.88 15.08 9.52
N ILE A 72 7.22 15.81 8.46
CA ILE A 72 6.94 15.40 7.08
C ILE A 72 7.73 14.14 6.71
N SER A 73 9.02 14.06 7.05
CA SER A 73 9.85 12.89 6.72
C SER A 73 9.41 11.62 7.46
N VAL A 74 8.92 11.74 8.68
CA VAL A 74 8.41 10.58 9.45
C VAL A 74 7.11 10.04 8.83
N SER A 75 6.20 10.91 8.40
CA SER A 75 4.94 10.49 7.78
C SER A 75 5.15 9.75 6.44
N VAL A 76 6.01 10.28 5.57
CA VAL A 76 6.33 9.64 4.27
C VAL A 76 7.01 8.27 4.48
N HIS A 77 7.82 8.10 5.53
CA HIS A 77 8.47 6.82 5.83
C HIS A 77 7.48 5.76 6.30
N ALA A 78 6.53 6.13 7.15
CA ALA A 78 5.52 5.20 7.67
C ALA A 78 4.61 4.66 6.56
N ASP A 79 4.12 5.52 5.68
CA ASP A 79 3.27 5.12 4.55
C ASP A 79 4.02 4.19 3.58
N SER A 80 5.32 4.44 3.34
CA SER A 80 6.15 3.58 2.50
C SER A 80 6.38 2.19 3.12
N GLN A 81 6.52 2.10 4.45
CA GLN A 81 6.69 0.84 5.16
C GLN A 81 5.42 -0.03 5.12
N ILE A 82 4.26 0.58 5.34
CA ILE A 82 2.97 -0.14 5.23
C ILE A 82 2.75 -0.62 3.81
N ALA A 83 2.98 0.22 2.80
CA ALA A 83 2.85 -0.18 1.40
C ALA A 83 3.80 -1.33 1.01
N HIS A 84 5.05 -1.30 1.49
CA HIS A 84 6.00 -2.39 1.29
C HIS A 84 5.55 -3.69 1.97
N LEU A 85 5.07 -3.61 3.19
CA LEU A 85 4.52 -4.76 3.92
C LEU A 85 3.34 -5.38 3.18
N ILE A 86 2.41 -4.56 2.68
CA ILE A 86 1.26 -5.01 1.91
C ILE A 86 1.71 -5.76 0.64
N LYS A 87 2.66 -5.22 -0.12
CA LYS A 87 3.18 -5.86 -1.34
C LYS A 87 3.86 -7.19 -1.04
N THR A 88 4.59 -7.30 0.05
CA THR A 88 5.22 -8.54 0.49
C THR A 88 4.17 -9.61 0.81
N ILE A 89 3.13 -9.26 1.56
CA ILE A 89 2.05 -10.16 1.92
C ILE A 89 1.21 -10.53 0.69
N GLU A 90 0.92 -9.57 -0.19
CA GLU A 90 0.23 -9.79 -1.47
C GLU A 90 0.93 -10.88 -2.30
N TYR A 91 2.26 -10.79 -2.42
CA TYR A 91 3.07 -11.80 -3.10
C TYR A 91 2.99 -13.18 -2.41
N GLN A 92 3.08 -13.24 -1.07
CA GLN A 92 3.00 -14.49 -0.30
C GLN A 92 1.68 -15.24 -0.49
N TYR A 93 0.57 -14.51 -0.65
CA TYR A 93 -0.76 -15.09 -0.85
C TYR A 93 -1.16 -15.24 -2.32
N ALA A 94 -0.24 -14.99 -3.26
CA ALA A 94 -0.50 -15.01 -4.70
C ALA A 94 -1.71 -14.14 -5.13
N ILE A 95 -1.92 -13.04 -4.45
CA ILE A 95 -2.92 -12.03 -4.79
C ILE A 95 -2.40 -11.23 -5.99
N PRO A 96 -3.24 -10.87 -6.99
CA PRO A 96 -2.81 -10.05 -8.11
C PRO A 96 -2.14 -8.75 -7.66
N SER A 97 -0.99 -8.44 -8.28
CA SER A 97 -0.16 -7.30 -7.88
C SER A 97 -0.96 -6.00 -7.82
N GLY A 98 -0.85 -5.28 -6.70
CA GLY A 98 -1.52 -4.03 -6.41
C GLY A 98 -2.98 -4.13 -5.94
N LEU A 99 -3.59 -5.33 -5.94
CA LEU A 99 -4.98 -5.49 -5.51
C LEU A 99 -5.16 -5.30 -4.01
N LEU A 100 -4.31 -5.94 -3.20
CA LEU A 100 -4.34 -5.78 -1.74
C LEU A 100 -3.96 -4.35 -1.33
N LEU A 101 -3.03 -3.75 -2.06
CA LEU A 101 -2.65 -2.35 -1.89
C LEU A 101 -3.83 -1.41 -2.17
N ALA A 102 -4.55 -1.63 -3.28
CA ALA A 102 -5.75 -0.86 -3.62
C ALA A 102 -6.86 -1.02 -2.56
N LEU A 103 -7.01 -2.23 -2.03
CA LEU A 103 -7.96 -2.51 -0.95
C LEU A 103 -7.61 -1.67 0.29
N ALA A 104 -6.36 -1.72 0.77
CA ALA A 104 -5.89 -0.95 1.93
C ALA A 104 -6.03 0.57 1.73
N ASN A 105 -5.80 1.06 0.51
CA ASN A 105 -6.03 2.45 0.16
C ASN A 105 -7.49 2.86 0.37
N VAL A 106 -8.44 2.06 -0.12
CA VAL A 106 -9.87 2.33 -0.02
C VAL A 106 -10.37 2.18 1.42
N GLU A 107 -9.83 1.22 2.19
CA GLU A 107 -10.26 0.94 3.56
C GLU A 107 -9.82 2.03 4.54
N SER A 108 -8.55 2.41 4.53
CA SER A 108 -7.99 3.29 5.55
C SER A 108 -7.03 4.36 5.02
N ASN A 109 -6.79 4.41 3.70
CA ASN A 109 -5.67 5.17 3.13
C ASN A 109 -4.33 4.82 3.82
N TYR A 110 -4.10 3.52 4.01
CA TYR A 110 -2.92 2.93 4.67
C TYR A 110 -2.75 3.27 6.15
N GLN A 111 -3.75 3.90 6.81
CA GLN A 111 -3.64 4.33 8.21
C GLN A 111 -3.70 3.13 9.16
N PRO A 112 -2.61 2.82 9.90
CA PRO A 112 -2.52 1.59 10.70
C PRO A 112 -3.46 1.59 11.91
N TYR A 113 -3.77 2.76 12.45
CA TYR A 113 -4.57 2.92 13.66
C TYR A 113 -5.95 3.54 13.38
N SER A 114 -6.44 3.34 12.16
CA SER A 114 -7.78 3.77 11.74
C SER A 114 -8.85 2.89 12.39
N LEU A 115 -9.91 3.53 12.85
CA LEU A 115 -11.14 2.87 13.33
C LEU A 115 -12.33 3.41 12.55
N ASN A 116 -13.32 2.55 12.31
CA ASN A 116 -14.65 3.00 11.89
C ASN A 116 -15.68 2.46 12.90
N ILE A 117 -16.37 3.35 13.57
CA ILE A 117 -17.28 3.01 14.63
C ILE A 117 -18.70 3.33 14.18
N SER A 118 -19.46 2.30 13.78
CA SER A 118 -20.83 2.44 13.28
C SER A 118 -20.96 3.46 12.13
N GLY A 119 -20.00 3.46 11.19
CA GLY A 119 -19.97 4.33 10.02
C GLY A 119 -19.26 5.68 10.25
N LYS A 120 -18.72 5.95 11.43
CA LYS A 120 -17.93 7.15 11.73
C LYS A 120 -16.45 6.80 11.78
N SER A 121 -15.67 7.38 10.88
CA SER A 121 -14.21 7.21 10.85
C SER A 121 -13.56 7.98 12.01
N VAL A 122 -12.62 7.32 12.69
CA VAL A 122 -11.79 7.89 13.75
C VAL A 122 -10.34 7.53 13.42
N ILE A 123 -9.51 8.55 13.20
CA ILE A 123 -8.08 8.39 12.97
C ILE A 123 -7.37 8.62 14.30
N SER A 124 -6.53 7.67 14.68
CA SER A 124 -5.72 7.73 15.91
C SER A 124 -4.24 7.88 15.55
N ASN A 125 -3.51 8.63 16.37
CA ASN A 125 -2.09 8.88 16.15
C ASN A 125 -1.18 7.79 16.73
N SER A 126 -1.75 6.86 17.51
CA SER A 126 -1.01 5.76 18.13
C SER A 126 -1.89 4.53 18.31
N VAL A 127 -1.25 3.35 18.43
CA VAL A 127 -1.92 2.09 18.74
C VAL A 127 -2.66 2.18 20.07
N GLU A 128 -2.06 2.80 21.07
CA GLU A 128 -2.63 2.96 22.41
C GLU A 128 -3.95 3.77 22.38
N GLN A 129 -3.96 4.89 21.66
CA GLN A 129 -5.15 5.70 21.49
C GLN A 129 -6.26 4.93 20.76
N ALA A 130 -5.94 4.22 19.67
CA ALA A 130 -6.90 3.43 18.92
C ALA A 130 -7.48 2.30 19.79
N LYS A 131 -6.62 1.59 20.53
CA LYS A 131 -7.01 0.55 21.47
C LYS A 131 -8.00 1.08 22.53
N ASN A 132 -7.61 2.14 23.23
CA ASN A 132 -8.44 2.72 24.29
C ASN A 132 -9.83 3.14 23.76
N ILE A 133 -9.89 3.72 22.57
CA ILE A 133 -11.16 4.07 21.92
C ILE A 133 -11.98 2.80 21.62
N ALA A 134 -11.37 1.80 20.96
CA ALA A 134 -12.08 0.58 20.61
C ALA A 134 -12.63 -0.14 21.86
N GLU A 135 -11.80 -0.29 22.91
CA GLU A 135 -12.20 -0.94 24.17
C GLU A 135 -13.35 -0.22 24.88
N GLN A 136 -13.33 1.12 24.93
CA GLN A 136 -14.43 1.92 25.48
C GLN A 136 -15.77 1.65 24.77
N TYR A 137 -15.76 1.48 23.45
CA TYR A 137 -16.95 1.15 22.69
C TYR A 137 -17.38 -0.29 22.90
N LEU A 138 -16.45 -1.23 23.00
CA LEU A 138 -16.73 -2.64 23.29
C LEU A 138 -17.35 -2.81 24.68
N GLN A 139 -16.83 -2.09 25.71
CA GLN A 139 -17.43 -2.08 27.06
C GLN A 139 -18.88 -1.58 27.07
N LYS A 140 -19.23 -0.69 26.14
CA LYS A 140 -20.60 -0.22 25.92
C LYS A 140 -21.43 -1.18 25.06
N GLY A 141 -20.95 -2.40 24.79
CA GLY A 141 -21.62 -3.41 23.97
C GLY A 141 -21.61 -3.13 22.46
N LYS A 142 -20.92 -2.10 21.99
CA LYS A 142 -20.84 -1.73 20.57
C LYS A 142 -19.73 -2.51 19.89
N LYS A 143 -20.08 -3.58 19.19
CA LYS A 143 -19.13 -4.49 18.50
C LYS A 143 -18.92 -4.17 17.02
N ASN A 144 -19.74 -3.31 16.41
CA ASN A 144 -19.60 -2.92 15.00
C ASN A 144 -18.49 -1.85 14.88
N ILE A 145 -17.26 -2.32 14.93
CA ILE A 145 -16.04 -1.50 14.84
C ILE A 145 -15.13 -2.13 13.79
N ASP A 146 -14.76 -1.36 12.75
CA ASP A 146 -13.76 -1.77 11.79
C ASP A 146 -12.40 -1.26 12.26
N ILE A 147 -11.36 -2.11 12.20
CA ILE A 147 -10.08 -1.89 12.89
C ILE A 147 -8.89 -2.04 11.94
N GLY A 148 -8.00 -1.06 11.97
CA GLY A 148 -6.66 -1.12 11.38
C GLY A 148 -6.62 -0.85 9.88
N VAL A 149 -5.46 -1.12 9.26
CA VAL A 149 -5.18 -0.86 7.84
C VAL A 149 -6.24 -1.43 6.91
N MET A 150 -6.69 -2.64 7.19
CA MET A 150 -7.61 -3.40 6.32
C MET A 150 -9.06 -3.34 6.82
N GLN A 151 -9.38 -2.47 7.80
CA GLN A 151 -10.70 -2.22 8.37
C GLN A 151 -11.47 -3.51 8.68
N LEU A 152 -10.81 -4.43 9.41
CA LEU A 152 -11.42 -5.70 9.80
C LEU A 152 -12.50 -5.45 10.87
N ASN A 153 -13.72 -5.89 10.60
CA ASN A 153 -14.84 -5.69 11.52
C ASN A 153 -14.71 -6.60 12.74
N TYR A 154 -14.69 -6.00 13.94
CA TYR A 154 -14.52 -6.73 15.20
C TYR A 154 -15.65 -7.75 15.47
N PHE A 155 -16.88 -7.43 15.15
CA PHE A 155 -18.01 -8.33 15.37
C PHE A 155 -17.82 -9.67 14.63
N TRP A 156 -17.33 -9.63 13.40
CA TRP A 156 -17.16 -10.82 12.57
C TRP A 156 -15.81 -11.50 12.75
N HIS A 157 -14.76 -10.72 12.97
CA HIS A 157 -13.37 -11.19 12.91
C HIS A 157 -12.63 -11.14 14.23
N GLY A 158 -13.09 -10.41 15.23
CA GLY A 158 -12.42 -10.19 16.51
C GLY A 158 -12.02 -11.48 17.22
N LYS A 159 -12.85 -12.54 17.14
CA LYS A 159 -12.55 -13.86 17.72
C LYS A 159 -11.31 -14.56 17.17
N ASN A 160 -10.78 -14.11 16.03
CA ASN A 160 -9.59 -14.68 15.40
C ASN A 160 -8.29 -13.97 15.83
N PHE A 161 -8.40 -13.02 16.75
CA PHE A 161 -7.29 -12.27 17.34
C PHE A 161 -7.32 -12.43 18.86
N THR A 162 -6.15 -12.41 19.47
CA THR A 162 -6.03 -12.55 20.94
C THR A 162 -6.39 -11.26 21.67
N SER A 163 -6.27 -10.11 20.98
CA SER A 163 -6.52 -8.78 21.55
C SER A 163 -6.78 -7.73 20.47
N ILE A 164 -7.24 -6.55 20.90
CA ILE A 164 -7.32 -5.36 20.03
C ILE A 164 -5.93 -4.92 19.55
N ASP A 165 -4.90 -5.04 20.39
CA ASP A 165 -3.52 -4.74 20.01
C ASP A 165 -3.04 -5.62 18.84
N GLU A 166 -3.36 -6.91 18.88
CA GLU A 166 -3.03 -7.81 17.77
C GLU A 166 -3.78 -7.41 16.50
N MET A 167 -5.05 -7.02 16.62
CA MET A 167 -5.87 -6.59 15.50
C MET A 167 -5.40 -5.26 14.91
N LEU A 168 -4.82 -4.36 15.72
CA LEU A 168 -4.20 -3.10 15.32
C LEU A 168 -2.78 -3.27 14.79
N THR A 169 -2.11 -4.40 15.04
CA THR A 169 -0.76 -4.68 14.54
C THR A 169 -0.80 -4.82 13.01
N PRO A 170 -0.13 -3.94 12.23
CA PRO A 170 -0.27 -3.92 10.76
C PRO A 170 0.00 -5.27 10.10
N ASN A 171 1.08 -5.95 10.51
CA ASN A 171 1.41 -7.27 9.95
C ASN A 171 0.28 -8.29 10.16
N LYS A 172 -0.28 -8.37 11.37
CA LYS A 172 -1.36 -9.31 11.70
C LYS A 172 -2.65 -8.95 10.97
N ASN A 173 -3.00 -7.67 10.94
CA ASN A 173 -4.19 -7.15 10.28
C ASN A 173 -4.16 -7.44 8.77
N ILE A 174 -3.04 -7.12 8.09
CA ILE A 174 -2.89 -7.32 6.65
C ILE A 174 -2.83 -8.80 6.28
N ASN A 175 -2.09 -9.62 7.03
CA ASN A 175 -2.04 -11.07 6.81
C ASN A 175 -3.42 -11.73 6.93
N TYR A 176 -4.19 -11.36 7.96
CA TYR A 176 -5.55 -11.88 8.12
C TYR A 176 -6.43 -11.48 6.93
N ALA A 177 -6.38 -10.22 6.51
CA ALA A 177 -7.15 -9.71 5.37
C ALA A 177 -6.76 -10.41 4.06
N ALA A 178 -5.46 -10.64 3.82
CA ALA A 178 -4.97 -11.36 2.65
C ALA A 178 -5.49 -12.81 2.62
N ARG A 179 -5.44 -13.50 3.74
CA ARG A 179 -6.02 -14.85 3.87
C ARG A 179 -7.52 -14.84 3.58
N LEU A 180 -8.28 -13.94 4.21
CA LEU A 180 -9.72 -13.80 4.00
C LEU A 180 -10.05 -13.54 2.52
N LEU A 181 -9.33 -12.62 1.88
CA LEU A 181 -9.53 -12.31 0.46
C LEU A 181 -9.24 -13.51 -0.44
N THR A 182 -8.19 -14.28 -0.13
CA THR A 182 -7.82 -15.51 -0.86
C THR A 182 -8.86 -16.61 -0.66
N GLU A 183 -9.40 -16.77 0.54
CA GLU A 183 -10.49 -17.71 0.83
C GLU A 183 -11.75 -17.33 0.03
N LEU A 184 -12.10 -16.05 -0.03
CA LEU A 184 -13.20 -15.56 -0.85
C LEU A 184 -12.97 -15.78 -2.34
N TYR A 185 -11.72 -15.64 -2.81
CA TYR A 185 -11.38 -15.98 -4.18
C TYR A 185 -11.57 -17.48 -4.47
N LYS A 186 -11.11 -18.34 -3.58
CA LYS A 186 -11.32 -19.80 -3.71
C LYS A 186 -12.81 -20.17 -3.76
N GLN A 187 -13.65 -19.48 -2.98
CA GLN A 187 -15.10 -19.71 -2.95
C GLN A 187 -15.80 -19.27 -4.23
N HIS A 188 -15.36 -18.16 -4.85
CA HIS A 188 -16.09 -17.50 -5.92
C HIS A 188 -15.43 -17.60 -7.30
N GLY A 189 -14.18 -18.06 -7.39
CA GLY A 189 -13.39 -18.17 -8.63
C GLY A 189 -13.08 -16.82 -9.30
N SER A 190 -13.26 -15.70 -8.58
CA SER A 190 -13.11 -14.36 -9.15
C SER A 190 -12.65 -13.36 -8.09
N TRP A 191 -11.55 -12.66 -8.37
CA TRP A 191 -11.04 -11.58 -7.51
C TRP A 191 -12.03 -10.42 -7.38
N HIS A 192 -12.76 -10.10 -8.43
CA HIS A 192 -13.82 -9.10 -8.37
C HIS A 192 -14.90 -9.48 -7.34
N LYS A 193 -15.37 -10.73 -7.38
CA LYS A 193 -16.34 -11.25 -6.40
C LYS A 193 -15.73 -11.33 -4.99
N ALA A 194 -14.46 -11.71 -4.87
CA ALA A 194 -13.76 -11.73 -3.58
C ALA A 194 -13.74 -10.34 -2.94
N VAL A 195 -13.38 -9.30 -3.70
CA VAL A 195 -13.41 -7.90 -3.24
C VAL A 195 -14.83 -7.46 -2.86
N GLN A 196 -15.84 -7.84 -3.64
CA GLN A 196 -17.23 -7.54 -3.30
C GLN A 196 -17.60 -8.13 -1.93
N HIS A 197 -17.33 -9.42 -1.75
CA HIS A 197 -17.70 -10.16 -0.54
C HIS A 197 -16.81 -9.84 0.67
N TYR A 198 -15.61 -9.32 0.44
CA TYR A 198 -14.76 -8.78 1.50
C TYR A 198 -15.47 -7.67 2.27
N HIS A 199 -16.08 -6.73 1.55
CA HIS A 199 -16.79 -5.61 2.15
C HIS A 199 -18.19 -6.01 2.64
N SER A 200 -18.97 -6.70 1.80
CA SER A 200 -20.34 -7.10 2.17
C SER A 200 -20.88 -8.15 1.20
N ARG A 201 -21.65 -9.10 1.73
CA ARG A 201 -22.44 -10.02 0.89
C ARG A 201 -23.65 -9.33 0.23
N ASN A 202 -24.06 -8.17 0.71
CA ASN A 202 -25.21 -7.45 0.18
C ASN A 202 -24.83 -6.60 -1.04
N PRO A 203 -25.45 -6.85 -2.23
CA PRO A 203 -25.16 -6.11 -3.46
C PRO A 203 -25.34 -4.59 -3.37
N LYS A 204 -26.22 -4.12 -2.49
CA LYS A 204 -26.46 -2.70 -2.23
C LYS A 204 -25.17 -1.98 -1.78
N TYR A 205 -24.34 -2.65 -0.99
CA TYR A 205 -23.15 -2.06 -0.39
C TYR A 205 -21.88 -2.37 -1.18
N HIS A 206 -21.74 -3.58 -1.73
CA HIS A 206 -20.47 -3.98 -2.33
C HIS A 206 -20.25 -3.45 -3.76
N ARG A 207 -21.29 -3.06 -4.52
CA ARG A 207 -21.11 -2.57 -5.90
C ARG A 207 -20.30 -1.29 -5.97
N GLN A 208 -20.65 -0.29 -5.17
CA GLN A 208 -19.92 0.97 -5.13
C GLN A 208 -18.51 0.78 -4.56
N TYR A 209 -18.39 -0.05 -3.54
CA TYR A 209 -17.11 -0.38 -2.93
C TYR A 209 -16.14 -1.04 -3.92
N SER A 210 -16.55 -2.14 -4.56
CA SER A 210 -15.69 -2.85 -5.52
C SER A 210 -15.27 -1.97 -6.70
N ARG A 211 -16.13 -1.03 -7.13
CA ARG A 211 -15.76 -0.03 -8.13
C ARG A 211 -14.65 0.90 -7.63
N LYS A 212 -14.71 1.37 -6.39
CA LYS A 212 -13.63 2.19 -5.80
C LYS A 212 -12.31 1.44 -5.76
N VAL A 213 -12.33 0.19 -5.31
CA VAL A 213 -11.13 -0.67 -5.27
C VAL A 213 -10.57 -0.89 -6.68
N LEU A 214 -11.42 -1.16 -7.68
CA LEU A 214 -10.98 -1.34 -9.06
C LEU A 214 -10.29 -0.08 -9.61
N VAL A 215 -10.87 1.10 -9.37
CA VAL A 215 -10.27 2.37 -9.80
C VAL A 215 -8.92 2.61 -9.11
N ALA A 216 -8.82 2.35 -7.82
CA ALA A 216 -7.57 2.44 -7.07
C ALA A 216 -6.51 1.46 -7.61
N TRP A 217 -6.92 0.22 -7.92
CA TRP A 217 -6.04 -0.80 -8.48
C TRP A 217 -5.52 -0.45 -9.87
N LEU A 218 -6.36 0.08 -10.74
CA LEU A 218 -5.95 0.54 -12.07
C LEU A 218 -4.96 1.71 -11.99
N LYS A 219 -5.17 2.66 -11.08
CA LYS A 219 -4.26 3.79 -10.86
C LYS A 219 -2.88 3.31 -10.38
N SER A 220 -2.82 2.44 -9.39
CA SER A 220 -1.55 1.91 -8.86
C SER A 220 -0.75 1.15 -9.93
N ASN A 221 -1.41 0.48 -10.88
CA ASN A 221 -0.74 -0.24 -11.97
C ASN A 221 -0.25 0.69 -13.10
N THR A 222 -0.83 1.88 -13.25
CA THR A 222 -0.34 2.87 -14.24
C THR A 222 0.90 3.61 -13.74
N GLU A 223 1.00 3.89 -12.45
CA GLU A 223 2.17 4.54 -11.84
C GLU A 223 3.42 3.66 -11.84
N ILE A 224 3.27 2.33 -11.87
CA ILE A 224 4.39 1.38 -11.94
C ILE A 224 4.94 1.27 -13.39
N LYS A 225 4.19 1.68 -14.42
CA LYS A 225 4.57 1.57 -15.82
C LYS A 225 5.25 2.83 -16.40
N ASN A 226 5.23 3.92 -15.67
CA ASN A 226 5.91 5.18 -16.01
C ASN A 226 7.18 5.35 -15.17
#